data_48985d981abc7a607f476e4814e62117
#
_entry.id   48985d981abc7a607f476e4814e62117
#
_cell.length_a   1.000
_cell.length_b   1.000
_cell.length_c   1.000
_cell.angle_alpha   90.00
_cell.angle_beta   90.00
_cell.angle_gamma   90.00
#
_symmetry.space_group_name_H-M   'P 1'
#
loop_
_entity.id
_entity.type
_entity.pdbx_description
1 polymer ?
#
loop_
_entity_poly.entity_id
_entity_poly.type
_entity_poly.pdbx_seq_one_letter_code
_entity_poly.pdbx_strand_id
1 'polypeptide(L)'
;NSAYFFNHGGYEFAKKFYENAYKAAIEIVGGEEYIISAVMHADERNKAMSEALGQDVYHYHLHVVYVPVVEKEILWSKRCKDENLRGTVKEKIMQVSSSKKWISKPALDENGNPVLQKNGKPVLKKSYSVLQDDFYNYIRNAGYDDVERGERGSTEEHLTVTQFKVMKETEKLEALEEKYEKGESEYQSLVDKTKVRKTVKKGFDEIEEIGKTNFFGKVEMTQD
;
A
#
# COMPACT_ATOMS: atom_id res chain seq x y z
N ASN A 1 -2.98 -5.42 5.26
CA ASN A 1 -3.99 -4.44 4.88
C ASN A 1 -5.05 -4.36 5.97
N SER A 2 -5.30 -3.14 6.54
CA SER A 2 -6.27 -2.95 7.63
C SER A 2 -7.69 -3.36 7.25
N ALA A 3 -8.08 -3.13 5.98
CA ALA A 3 -9.41 -3.51 5.48
C ALA A 3 -9.63 -5.03 5.50
N TYR A 4 -8.61 -5.79 5.16
CA TYR A 4 -8.66 -7.26 5.18
C TYR A 4 -9.02 -7.77 6.58
N PHE A 5 -8.26 -7.38 7.58
CA PHE A 5 -8.51 -7.81 8.96
C PHE A 5 -9.83 -7.29 9.51
N PHE A 6 -10.18 -6.04 9.21
CA PHE A 6 -11.45 -5.46 9.63
C PHE A 6 -12.64 -6.24 9.09
N ASN A 7 -12.64 -6.58 7.81
CA ASN A 7 -13.73 -7.31 7.16
C ASN A 7 -13.88 -8.77 7.64
N HIS A 8 -12.80 -9.35 8.23
CA HIS A 8 -12.79 -10.72 8.74
C HIS A 8 -12.97 -10.82 10.27
N GLY A 9 -13.31 -9.74 10.95
CA GLY A 9 -13.58 -9.77 12.40
C GLY A 9 -12.49 -9.13 13.27
N GLY A 10 -11.60 -8.36 12.66
CA GLY A 10 -10.66 -7.51 13.38
C GLY A 10 -9.59 -8.28 14.16
N TYR A 11 -9.45 -7.97 15.44
CA TYR A 11 -8.37 -8.46 16.30
C TYR A 11 -8.30 -9.99 16.41
N GLU A 12 -9.42 -10.65 16.64
CA GLU A 12 -9.44 -12.12 16.85
C GLU A 12 -9.04 -12.89 15.59
N PHE A 13 -9.45 -12.38 14.44
CA PHE A 13 -9.01 -12.94 13.16
C PHE A 13 -7.53 -12.66 12.92
N ALA A 14 -7.07 -11.42 13.15
CA ALA A 14 -5.67 -11.05 13.00
C ALA A 14 -4.76 -11.89 13.88
N LYS A 15 -5.15 -12.15 15.13
CA LYS A 15 -4.41 -13.01 16.06
C LYS A 15 -4.22 -14.41 15.49
N LYS A 16 -5.29 -15.07 15.03
CA LYS A 16 -5.23 -16.41 14.41
C LYS A 16 -4.39 -16.41 13.14
N PHE A 17 -4.52 -15.38 12.32
CA PHE A 17 -3.73 -15.22 11.10
C PHE A 17 -2.23 -15.13 11.44
N TYR A 18 -1.85 -14.31 12.41
CA TYR A 18 -0.44 -14.13 12.80
C TYR A 18 0.13 -15.30 13.59
N GLU A 19 -0.68 -16.10 14.29
CA GLU A 19 -0.27 -17.39 14.82
C GLU A 19 0.15 -18.35 13.68
N ASN A 20 -0.60 -18.39 12.57
CA ASN A 20 -0.21 -19.17 11.39
C ASN A 20 0.97 -18.54 10.65
N ALA A 21 1.07 -17.22 10.57
CA ALA A 21 2.23 -16.53 10.01
C ALA A 21 3.52 -16.81 10.81
N TYR A 22 3.43 -16.93 12.13
CA TYR A 22 4.54 -17.34 12.98
C TYR A 22 4.97 -18.79 12.71
N LYS A 23 4.01 -19.72 12.59
CA LYS A 23 4.30 -21.11 12.20
C LYS A 23 4.94 -21.19 10.81
N ALA A 24 4.47 -20.37 9.87
CA ALA A 24 5.12 -20.24 8.56
C ALA A 24 6.57 -19.78 8.69
N ALA A 25 6.84 -18.80 9.54
CA ALA A 25 8.18 -18.32 9.78
C ALA A 25 9.08 -19.42 10.35
N ILE A 26 8.60 -20.22 11.32
CA ILE A 26 9.33 -21.39 11.89
C ILE A 26 9.71 -22.37 10.78
N GLU A 27 8.75 -22.74 9.92
CA GLU A 27 8.99 -23.69 8.82
C GLU A 27 10.01 -23.13 7.81
N ILE A 28 9.85 -21.87 7.41
CA ILE A 28 10.71 -21.20 6.43
C ILE A 28 12.15 -21.05 6.95
N VAL A 29 12.33 -20.71 8.22
CA VAL A 29 13.67 -20.59 8.81
C VAL A 29 14.27 -21.93 9.22
N GLY A 30 13.44 -22.98 9.35
CA GLY A 30 13.86 -24.35 9.60
C GLY A 30 13.99 -24.72 11.08
N GLY A 31 13.32 -23.97 11.97
CA GLY A 31 13.25 -24.27 13.39
C GLY A 31 12.95 -23.04 14.24
N GLU A 32 12.23 -23.21 15.32
CA GLU A 32 11.88 -22.13 16.25
C GLU A 32 13.11 -21.58 16.98
N GLU A 33 14.14 -22.39 17.16
CA GLU A 33 15.42 -22.02 17.77
C GLU A 33 16.18 -20.92 16.98
N TYR A 34 15.79 -20.70 15.71
CA TYR A 34 16.36 -19.64 14.87
C TYR A 34 15.58 -18.34 14.90
N ILE A 35 14.45 -18.30 15.61
CA ILE A 35 13.65 -17.09 15.82
C ILE A 35 14.08 -16.42 17.12
N ILE A 36 14.54 -15.17 17.02
CA ILE A 36 14.97 -14.38 18.18
C ILE A 36 13.77 -13.71 18.85
N SER A 37 12.83 -13.21 18.05
CA SER A 37 11.67 -12.48 18.52
C SER A 37 10.55 -12.55 17.50
N ALA A 38 9.31 -12.62 17.98
CA ALA A 38 8.11 -12.46 17.18
C ALA A 38 7.10 -11.62 17.99
N VAL A 39 6.73 -10.46 17.47
CA VAL A 39 5.83 -9.53 18.15
C VAL A 39 4.73 -9.07 17.19
N MET A 40 3.49 -9.31 17.58
CA MET A 40 2.32 -8.77 16.89
C MET A 40 2.01 -7.38 17.45
N HIS A 41 1.96 -6.38 16.56
CA HIS A 41 1.50 -5.04 16.88
C HIS A 41 0.00 -4.92 16.56
N ALA A 42 -0.77 -4.43 17.53
CA ALA A 42 -2.22 -4.31 17.44
C ALA A 42 -2.74 -2.94 17.94
N ASP A 43 -1.85 -1.99 18.16
CA ASP A 43 -2.09 -0.67 18.74
C ASP A 43 -2.05 0.47 17.73
N GLU A 44 -1.66 0.22 16.49
CA GLU A 44 -1.61 1.24 15.44
C GLU A 44 -3.00 1.50 14.84
N ARG A 45 -3.61 2.62 15.23
CA ARG A 45 -4.91 3.02 14.70
C ARG A 45 -4.78 3.58 13.28
N ASN A 46 -5.53 3.03 12.33
CA ASN A 46 -5.69 3.56 10.99
C ASN A 46 -6.69 4.73 10.99
N LYS A 47 -6.21 5.95 11.15
CA LYS A 47 -7.03 7.16 11.30
C LYS A 47 -7.99 7.35 10.13
N ALA A 48 -7.49 7.29 8.89
CA ALA A 48 -8.29 7.53 7.69
C ALA A 48 -9.46 6.55 7.58
N MET A 49 -9.21 5.27 7.84
CA MET A 49 -10.23 4.23 7.78
C MET A 49 -11.21 4.33 8.96
N SER A 50 -10.71 4.66 10.15
CA SER A 50 -11.55 4.84 11.34
C SER A 50 -12.51 6.03 11.18
N GLU A 51 -12.05 7.13 10.61
CA GLU A 51 -12.88 8.31 10.33
C GLU A 51 -13.94 8.01 9.25
N ALA A 52 -13.56 7.29 8.19
CA ALA A 52 -14.48 6.93 7.12
C ALA A 52 -15.60 5.98 7.57
N LEU A 53 -15.31 5.07 8.51
CA LEU A 53 -16.25 4.06 8.99
C LEU A 53 -16.94 4.42 10.32
N GLY A 54 -16.52 5.51 10.98
CA GLY A 54 -17.08 5.95 12.26
C GLY A 54 -16.78 5.00 13.42
N GLN A 55 -15.77 4.11 13.29
CA GLN A 55 -15.35 3.17 14.33
C GLN A 55 -13.85 2.91 14.25
N ASP A 56 -13.25 2.46 15.34
CA ASP A 56 -11.81 2.24 15.39
C ASP A 56 -11.38 1.05 14.52
N VAL A 57 -10.46 1.32 13.58
CA VAL A 57 -9.80 0.33 12.74
C VAL A 57 -8.32 0.34 13.01
N TYR A 58 -7.73 -0.83 13.20
CA TYR A 58 -6.32 -0.98 13.53
C TYR A 58 -5.53 -1.58 12.37
N HIS A 59 -4.26 -1.20 12.30
CA HIS A 59 -3.30 -1.78 11.38
C HIS A 59 -2.49 -2.85 12.13
N TYR A 60 -2.90 -4.11 11.94
CA TYR A 60 -2.19 -5.24 12.54
C TYR A 60 -1.00 -5.65 11.68
N HIS A 61 0.13 -5.96 12.34
CA HIS A 61 1.29 -6.50 11.69
C HIS A 61 2.15 -7.34 12.65
N LEU A 62 2.92 -8.28 12.10
CA LEU A 62 3.81 -9.15 12.84
C LEU A 62 5.26 -8.84 12.45
N HIS A 63 6.09 -8.55 13.44
CA HIS A 63 7.54 -8.47 13.31
C HIS A 63 8.17 -9.78 13.74
N VAL A 64 8.92 -10.43 12.85
CA VAL A 64 9.69 -11.63 13.15
C VAL A 64 11.16 -11.34 12.90
N VAL A 65 11.97 -11.48 13.94
CA VAL A 65 13.43 -11.39 13.89
C VAL A 65 14.01 -12.79 13.97
N TYR A 66 14.82 -13.17 13.00
CA TYR A 66 15.35 -14.52 12.89
C TYR A 66 16.81 -14.54 12.42
N VAL A 67 17.47 -15.68 12.61
CA VAL A 67 18.83 -15.94 12.12
C VAL A 67 18.76 -16.96 10.98
N PRO A 68 19.15 -16.60 9.74
CA PRO A 68 19.13 -17.54 8.61
C PRO A 68 20.30 -18.51 8.69
N VAL A 69 20.05 -19.69 9.24
CA VAL A 69 21.07 -20.72 9.44
C VAL A 69 20.98 -21.80 8.35
N VAL A 70 22.12 -22.22 7.83
CA VAL A 70 22.28 -23.32 6.88
C VAL A 70 23.41 -24.24 7.30
N GLU A 71 23.25 -25.53 7.06
CA GLU A 71 24.34 -26.48 7.19
C GLU A 71 25.36 -26.25 6.06
N LYS A 72 26.62 -26.23 6.40
CA LYS A 72 27.74 -26.13 5.45
C LYS A 72 28.68 -27.29 5.67
N GLU A 73 28.92 -28.04 4.62
CA GLU A 73 29.93 -29.06 4.58
C GLU A 73 31.32 -28.46 4.32
N ILE A 74 32.25 -28.72 5.18
CA ILE A 74 33.66 -28.41 4.99
C ILE A 74 34.34 -29.68 4.45
N LEU A 75 34.89 -29.55 3.25
CA LEU A 75 35.55 -30.66 2.60
C LEU A 75 37.05 -30.67 2.91
N TRP A 76 37.64 -31.89 2.95
CA TRP A 76 39.08 -32.03 3.00
C TRP A 76 39.74 -31.35 1.81
N SER A 77 40.76 -30.57 2.07
CA SER A 77 41.52 -29.85 1.06
C SER A 77 42.11 -30.80 0.00
N LYS A 78 42.19 -30.38 -1.24
CA LYS A 78 42.90 -31.05 -2.34
C LYS A 78 44.38 -31.27 -2.01
N ARG A 79 44.95 -30.56 -1.02
CA ARG A 79 46.33 -30.69 -0.52
C ARG A 79 46.43 -31.64 0.68
N CYS A 80 45.34 -32.33 1.05
CA CYS A 80 45.41 -33.32 2.12
C CYS A 80 46.47 -34.40 1.80
N LYS A 81 47.23 -34.79 2.84
CA LYS A 81 48.27 -35.85 2.67
C LYS A 81 47.67 -37.17 2.29
N ASP A 82 46.54 -37.54 2.86
CA ASP A 82 45.75 -38.71 2.47
C ASP A 82 44.90 -38.40 1.25
N GLU A 83 45.22 -39.04 0.14
CA GLU A 83 44.54 -38.83 -1.13
C GLU A 83 43.08 -39.30 -1.11
N ASN A 84 42.76 -40.33 -0.30
CA ASN A 84 41.42 -40.88 -0.20
C ASN A 84 40.45 -39.92 0.51
N LEU A 85 40.97 -39.01 1.31
CA LEU A 85 40.17 -38.01 2.03
C LEU A 85 39.88 -36.73 1.19
N ARG A 86 40.66 -36.50 0.13
CA ARG A 86 40.53 -35.27 -0.70
C ARG A 86 39.13 -35.13 -1.28
N GLY A 87 38.45 -34.03 -0.97
CA GLY A 87 37.09 -33.74 -1.44
C GLY A 87 35.99 -34.48 -0.71
N THR A 88 36.29 -35.34 0.26
CA THR A 88 35.29 -35.90 1.18
C THR A 88 34.92 -34.90 2.27
N VAL A 89 33.76 -35.09 2.91
CA VAL A 89 33.28 -34.21 4.00
C VAL A 89 34.18 -34.40 5.22
N LYS A 90 34.81 -33.32 5.65
CA LYS A 90 35.63 -33.28 6.88
C LYS A 90 34.76 -33.05 8.11
N GLU A 91 33.89 -32.08 8.01
CA GLU A 91 32.98 -31.70 9.09
C GLU A 91 31.74 -30.93 8.53
N LYS A 92 30.66 -30.92 9.30
CA LYS A 92 29.48 -30.14 9.02
C LYS A 92 29.35 -29.05 10.08
N ILE A 93 29.20 -27.82 9.65
CA ILE A 93 29.02 -26.66 10.55
C ILE A 93 27.74 -25.92 10.22
N MET A 94 27.15 -25.28 11.23
CA MET A 94 26.06 -24.36 11.01
C MET A 94 26.61 -22.97 10.67
N GLN A 95 26.14 -22.39 9.57
CA GLN A 95 26.57 -21.08 9.08
C GLN A 95 25.39 -20.15 8.95
N VAL A 96 25.52 -18.92 9.45
CA VAL A 96 24.54 -17.85 9.19
C VAL A 96 24.72 -17.31 7.78
N SER A 97 23.71 -17.44 6.92
CA SER A 97 23.76 -16.95 5.56
C SER A 97 22.37 -16.87 4.90
N SER A 98 21.84 -15.67 4.73
CA SER A 98 20.58 -15.44 4.01
C SER A 98 20.64 -15.89 2.54
N SER A 99 21.73 -15.57 1.84
CA SER A 99 21.89 -15.90 0.41
C SER A 99 22.00 -17.40 0.13
N LYS A 100 22.48 -18.18 1.11
CA LYS A 100 22.53 -19.66 1.01
C LYS A 100 21.23 -20.30 1.49
N LYS A 101 20.52 -19.67 2.43
CA LYS A 101 19.22 -20.14 2.90
C LYS A 101 18.17 -20.02 1.80
N TRP A 102 18.09 -18.85 1.17
CA TRP A 102 17.16 -18.57 0.07
C TRP A 102 17.95 -18.36 -1.23
N ILE A 103 18.36 -19.45 -1.83
CA ILE A 103 19.07 -19.43 -3.10
C ILE A 103 18.11 -18.94 -4.19
N SER A 104 18.57 -17.98 -5.01
CA SER A 104 17.84 -17.54 -6.19
C SER A 104 17.57 -18.72 -7.13
N LYS A 105 16.32 -18.96 -7.48
CA LYS A 105 15.88 -20.05 -8.37
C LYS A 105 15.61 -19.48 -9.77
N PRO A 106 15.80 -20.27 -10.85
CA PRO A 106 15.36 -19.85 -12.17
C PRO A 106 13.86 -19.53 -12.18
N ALA A 107 13.48 -18.42 -12.83
CA ALA A 107 12.08 -18.18 -13.13
C ALA A 107 11.64 -19.17 -14.21
N LEU A 108 10.47 -19.81 -14.01
CA LEU A 108 9.89 -20.75 -14.95
C LEU A 108 8.72 -20.11 -15.68
N ASP A 109 8.55 -20.47 -16.95
CA ASP A 109 7.36 -20.14 -17.75
C ASP A 109 6.16 -21.05 -17.37
N GLU A 110 5.03 -20.87 -18.05
CA GLU A 110 3.81 -21.65 -17.83
C GLU A 110 4.00 -23.18 -18.12
N ASN A 111 5.02 -23.51 -18.90
CA ASN A 111 5.36 -24.89 -19.26
C ASN A 111 6.45 -25.49 -18.34
N GLY A 112 6.91 -24.73 -17.34
CA GLY A 112 7.96 -25.17 -16.41
C GLY A 112 9.39 -25.03 -16.93
N ASN A 113 9.60 -24.36 -18.09
CA ASN A 113 10.93 -24.12 -18.64
C ASN A 113 11.55 -22.85 -18.07
N PRO A 114 12.89 -22.79 -17.90
CA PRO A 114 13.56 -21.58 -17.45
C PRO A 114 13.37 -20.41 -18.45
N VAL A 115 12.86 -19.29 -17.95
CA VAL A 115 12.81 -18.04 -18.73
C VAL A 115 14.22 -17.55 -18.95
N LEU A 116 14.60 -17.31 -20.22
CA LEU A 116 15.96 -16.90 -20.59
C LEU A 116 16.01 -15.38 -20.88
N GLN A 117 17.11 -14.76 -20.48
CA GLN A 117 17.47 -13.41 -20.87
C GLN A 117 17.97 -13.40 -22.31
N LYS A 118 18.08 -12.22 -22.92
CA LYS A 118 18.65 -12.04 -24.29
C LYS A 118 20.05 -12.64 -24.47
N ASN A 119 20.82 -12.80 -23.39
CA ASN A 119 22.16 -13.39 -23.37
C ASN A 119 22.17 -14.91 -23.15
N GLY A 120 21.01 -15.57 -23.18
CA GLY A 120 20.86 -17.01 -22.96
C GLY A 120 20.94 -17.48 -21.51
N LYS A 121 21.16 -16.58 -20.55
CA LYS A 121 21.18 -16.95 -19.12
C LYS A 121 19.77 -17.00 -18.56
N PRO A 122 19.47 -17.88 -17.59
CA PRO A 122 18.17 -17.92 -16.96
C PRO A 122 17.91 -16.62 -16.16
N VAL A 123 16.68 -16.13 -16.22
CA VAL A 123 16.19 -15.10 -15.31
C VAL A 123 16.07 -15.73 -13.92
N LEU A 124 16.68 -15.13 -12.91
CA LEU A 124 16.62 -15.65 -11.55
C LEU A 124 15.56 -14.91 -10.71
N LYS A 125 14.73 -15.66 -10.02
CA LYS A 125 13.93 -15.12 -8.92
C LYS A 125 14.87 -14.74 -7.78
N LYS A 126 14.78 -13.48 -7.32
CA LYS A 126 15.56 -13.03 -6.16
C LYS A 126 15.18 -13.84 -4.92
N SER A 127 16.13 -14.06 -4.01
CA SER A 127 15.90 -14.80 -2.76
C SER A 127 14.70 -14.31 -1.94
N TYR A 128 14.49 -12.99 -1.90
CA TYR A 128 13.32 -12.39 -1.25
C TYR A 128 11.99 -12.83 -1.90
N SER A 129 11.93 -12.94 -3.21
CA SER A 129 10.71 -13.41 -3.91
C SER A 129 10.43 -14.89 -3.65
N VAL A 130 11.47 -15.70 -3.45
CA VAL A 130 11.33 -17.11 -3.04
C VAL A 130 10.73 -17.20 -1.64
N LEU A 131 11.26 -16.41 -0.70
CA LEU A 131 10.71 -16.31 0.66
C LEU A 131 9.23 -15.93 0.67
N GLN A 132 8.86 -14.94 -0.16
CA GLN A 132 7.45 -14.54 -0.28
C GLN A 132 6.56 -15.64 -0.88
N ASP A 133 7.08 -16.41 -1.86
CA ASP A 133 6.36 -17.55 -2.42
C ASP A 133 6.13 -18.63 -1.36
N ASP A 134 7.14 -18.97 -0.58
CA ASP A 134 7.06 -19.98 0.48
C ASP A 134 6.05 -19.55 1.56
N PHE A 135 6.09 -18.29 2.00
CA PHE A 135 5.13 -17.73 2.95
C PHE A 135 3.70 -17.74 2.41
N TYR A 136 3.50 -17.28 1.17
CA TYR A 136 2.20 -17.27 0.52
C TYR A 136 1.59 -18.67 0.43
N ASN A 137 2.39 -19.65 -0.01
CA ASN A 137 1.94 -21.04 -0.13
C ASN A 137 1.55 -21.63 1.24
N TYR A 138 2.32 -21.32 2.29
CA TYR A 138 1.98 -21.77 3.64
C TYR A 138 0.64 -21.20 4.10
N ILE A 139 0.43 -19.89 3.95
CA ILE A 139 -0.79 -19.20 4.39
C ILE A 139 -2.03 -19.73 3.62
N ARG A 140 -1.87 -19.94 2.31
CA ARG A 140 -2.93 -20.57 1.50
C ARG A 140 -3.28 -21.98 2.00
N ASN A 141 -2.28 -22.81 2.27
CA ASN A 141 -2.47 -24.16 2.80
C ASN A 141 -3.07 -24.16 4.21
N ALA A 142 -2.88 -23.09 4.98
CA ALA A 142 -3.50 -22.91 6.29
C ALA A 142 -4.98 -22.47 6.20
N GLY A 143 -5.55 -22.34 4.99
CA GLY A 143 -6.97 -22.08 4.76
C GLY A 143 -7.33 -20.60 4.51
N TYR A 144 -6.34 -19.74 4.27
CA TYR A 144 -6.57 -18.33 3.90
C TYR A 144 -6.58 -18.17 2.38
N ASP A 145 -7.67 -18.62 1.76
CA ASP A 145 -7.79 -18.71 0.29
C ASP A 145 -7.96 -17.36 -0.42
N ASP A 146 -8.32 -16.34 0.30
CA ASP A 146 -8.52 -14.97 -0.17
C ASP A 146 -7.28 -14.09 -0.03
N VAL A 147 -6.18 -14.63 0.50
CA VAL A 147 -4.90 -13.90 0.54
C VAL A 147 -4.31 -13.84 -0.87
N GLU A 148 -3.98 -12.64 -1.31
CA GLU A 148 -3.31 -12.40 -2.57
C GLU A 148 -1.79 -12.27 -2.38
N ARG A 149 -1.05 -12.89 -3.29
CA ARG A 149 0.38 -12.68 -3.36
C ARG A 149 0.66 -11.39 -4.10
N GLY A 150 1.45 -10.50 -3.51
CA GLY A 150 1.89 -9.26 -4.16
C GLY A 150 2.59 -9.53 -5.51
N GLU A 151 2.58 -8.52 -6.38
CA GLU A 151 3.14 -8.60 -7.73
C GLU A 151 4.61 -9.03 -7.72
N ARG A 152 4.92 -10.03 -8.57
CA ARG A 152 6.29 -10.55 -8.69
C ARG A 152 7.13 -9.60 -9.53
N GLY A 153 8.26 -9.19 -8.96
CA GLY A 153 9.21 -8.32 -9.65
C GLY A 153 8.79 -6.85 -9.67
N SER A 154 7.79 -6.47 -8.88
CA SER A 154 7.51 -5.06 -8.63
C SER A 154 8.78 -4.36 -8.19
N THR A 155 9.14 -3.29 -8.90
CA THR A 155 10.22 -2.38 -8.55
C THR A 155 9.70 -1.19 -7.77
N GLU A 156 8.40 -1.18 -7.45
CA GLU A 156 7.82 -0.14 -6.61
C GLU A 156 8.49 -0.21 -5.23
N GLU A 157 9.26 0.80 -4.95
CA GLU A 157 9.79 1.00 -3.60
C GLU A 157 8.60 1.32 -2.69
N HIS A 158 8.51 0.62 -1.59
CA HIS A 158 7.54 0.99 -0.57
C HIS A 158 7.84 2.42 -0.11
N LEU A 159 6.86 3.30 -0.29
CA LEU A 159 6.96 4.66 0.24
C LEU A 159 7.27 4.57 1.74
N THR A 160 8.23 5.34 2.19
CA THR A 160 8.43 5.53 3.63
C THR A 160 7.15 6.12 4.23
N VAL A 161 6.93 5.91 5.52
CA VAL A 161 5.76 6.49 6.22
C VAL A 161 5.64 8.00 5.98
N THR A 162 6.77 8.69 5.91
CA THR A 162 6.81 10.13 5.64
C THR A 162 6.37 10.45 4.22
N GLN A 163 6.89 9.73 3.22
CA GLN A 163 6.50 9.91 1.82
C GLN A 163 5.01 9.61 1.60
N PHE A 164 4.50 8.55 2.21
CA PHE A 164 3.07 8.23 2.16
C PHE A 164 2.21 9.33 2.78
N LYS A 165 2.62 9.88 3.94
CA LYS A 165 1.91 11.00 4.57
C LYS A 165 1.91 12.24 3.68
N VAL A 166 3.07 12.59 3.12
CA VAL A 166 3.19 13.74 2.18
C VAL A 166 2.28 13.55 0.98
N MET A 167 2.30 12.37 0.36
CA MET A 167 1.42 12.07 -0.77
C MET A 167 -0.07 12.24 -0.41
N LYS A 168 -0.50 11.72 0.74
CA LYS A 168 -1.89 11.85 1.20
C LYS A 168 -2.29 13.28 1.54
N GLU A 169 -1.40 14.08 2.10
CA GLU A 169 -1.67 15.49 2.34
C GLU A 169 -1.71 16.29 1.03
N THR A 170 -0.88 15.96 0.05
CA THR A 170 -0.94 16.58 -1.30
C THR A 170 -2.28 16.28 -1.99
N GLU A 171 -2.73 15.01 -1.98
CA GLU A 171 -4.05 14.64 -2.52
C GLU A 171 -5.20 15.43 -1.85
N LYS A 172 -5.12 15.65 -0.54
CA LYS A 172 -6.13 16.43 0.19
C LYS A 172 -6.10 17.91 -0.19
N LEU A 173 -4.90 18.48 -0.36
CA LEU A 173 -4.72 19.87 -0.77
C LEU A 173 -5.31 20.09 -2.17
N GLU A 174 -4.99 19.23 -3.14
CA GLU A 174 -5.53 19.29 -4.49
C GLU A 174 -7.07 19.21 -4.49
N ALA A 175 -7.65 18.29 -3.71
CA ALA A 175 -9.10 18.19 -3.59
C ALA A 175 -9.75 19.42 -2.91
N LEU A 176 -9.03 20.09 -2.01
CA LEU A 176 -9.49 21.31 -1.36
C LEU A 176 -9.40 22.50 -2.31
N GLU A 177 -8.32 22.61 -3.07
CA GLU A 177 -8.15 23.64 -4.11
C GLU A 177 -9.24 23.55 -5.17
N GLU A 178 -9.56 22.35 -5.66
CA GLU A 178 -10.68 22.15 -6.61
C GLU A 178 -12.03 22.60 -6.04
N LYS A 179 -12.29 22.31 -4.76
CA LYS A 179 -13.51 22.78 -4.09
C LYS A 179 -13.55 24.30 -3.94
N TYR A 180 -12.40 24.89 -3.63
CA TYR A 180 -12.28 26.34 -3.50
C TYR A 180 -12.55 27.04 -4.82
N GLU A 181 -11.94 26.59 -5.92
CA GLU A 181 -12.16 27.14 -7.27
C GLU A 181 -13.63 27.04 -7.70
N LYS A 182 -14.28 25.89 -7.44
CA LYS A 182 -15.72 25.75 -7.69
C LYS A 182 -16.56 26.75 -6.88
N GLY A 183 -16.25 26.87 -5.58
CA GLY A 183 -16.95 27.82 -4.70
C GLY A 183 -16.76 29.28 -5.13
N GLU A 184 -15.56 29.66 -5.55
CA GLU A 184 -15.25 31.00 -6.04
C GLU A 184 -16.01 31.29 -7.36
N SER A 185 -16.06 30.35 -8.28
CA SER A 185 -16.83 30.46 -9.53
C SER A 185 -18.32 30.62 -9.27
N GLU A 186 -18.89 29.83 -8.35
CA GLU A 186 -20.28 29.94 -7.94
C GLU A 186 -20.58 31.33 -7.31
N TYR A 187 -19.71 31.77 -6.40
CA TYR A 187 -19.80 33.07 -5.76
C TYR A 187 -19.78 34.22 -6.80
N GLN A 188 -18.84 34.18 -7.73
CA GLN A 188 -18.73 35.18 -8.80
C GLN A 188 -20.01 35.21 -9.67
N SER A 189 -20.54 34.04 -10.02
CA SER A 189 -21.83 33.93 -10.74
C SER A 189 -23.00 34.60 -9.98
N LEU A 190 -23.04 34.40 -8.65
CA LEU A 190 -24.07 35.04 -7.80
C LEU A 190 -23.90 36.56 -7.72
N VAL A 191 -22.67 37.06 -7.61
CA VAL A 191 -22.33 38.48 -7.62
C VAL A 191 -22.80 39.14 -8.92
N ASP A 192 -22.52 38.50 -10.06
CA ASP A 192 -22.92 39.04 -11.38
C ASP A 192 -24.42 39.03 -11.54
N LYS A 193 -25.12 37.96 -11.15
CA LYS A 193 -26.60 37.94 -11.13
C LYS A 193 -27.18 39.04 -10.23
N THR A 194 -26.54 39.34 -9.11
CA THR A 194 -26.99 40.38 -8.19
C THR A 194 -26.77 41.79 -8.78
N LYS A 195 -25.65 42.01 -9.48
CA LYS A 195 -25.40 43.27 -10.21
C LYS A 195 -26.45 43.50 -11.29
N VAL A 196 -26.73 42.47 -12.09
CA VAL A 196 -27.78 42.56 -13.14
C VAL A 196 -29.15 42.91 -12.53
N ARG A 197 -29.55 42.25 -11.42
CA ARG A 197 -30.81 42.56 -10.73
C ARG A 197 -30.88 44.01 -10.24
N LYS A 198 -29.79 44.53 -9.66
CA LYS A 198 -29.72 45.93 -9.22
C LYS A 198 -29.85 46.91 -10.39
N THR A 199 -29.19 46.62 -11.51
CA THR A 199 -29.27 47.45 -12.72
C THR A 199 -30.69 47.46 -13.31
N VAL A 200 -31.33 46.29 -13.40
CA VAL A 200 -32.70 46.16 -13.87
C VAL A 200 -33.67 46.92 -12.95
N LYS A 201 -33.55 46.78 -11.62
CA LYS A 201 -34.37 47.51 -10.67
C LYS A 201 -34.22 49.01 -10.82
N LYS A 202 -33.00 49.51 -10.94
CA LYS A 202 -32.74 50.94 -11.17
C LYS A 202 -33.40 51.43 -12.45
N GLY A 203 -33.36 50.67 -13.54
CA GLY A 203 -34.05 51.00 -14.79
C GLY A 203 -35.56 51.07 -14.64
N PHE A 204 -36.18 50.17 -13.86
CA PHE A 204 -37.61 50.23 -13.56
C PHE A 204 -37.99 51.47 -12.70
N ASP A 205 -37.19 51.77 -11.67
CA ASP A 205 -37.39 52.93 -10.82
C ASP A 205 -37.32 54.26 -11.66
N GLU A 206 -36.36 54.35 -12.61
CA GLU A 206 -36.21 55.45 -13.53
C GLU A 206 -37.42 55.58 -14.48
N ILE A 207 -37.99 54.48 -14.98
CA ILE A 207 -39.18 54.44 -15.81
C ILE A 207 -40.41 54.88 -15.02
N GLU A 208 -40.56 54.47 -13.76
CA GLU A 208 -41.65 54.90 -12.88
C GLU A 208 -41.61 56.43 -12.59
N GLU A 209 -40.40 56.99 -12.48
CA GLU A 209 -40.24 58.45 -12.31
C GLU A 209 -40.63 59.24 -13.55
N ILE A 210 -40.38 58.75 -14.77
CA ILE A 210 -40.71 59.39 -16.04
C ILE A 210 -42.21 59.31 -16.30
N GLY A 211 -42.89 58.25 -15.82
CA GLY A 211 -44.34 58.02 -16.12
C GLY A 211 -45.31 58.40 -15.01
N LYS A 212 -45.19 59.56 -14.39
CA LYS A 212 -46.15 60.00 -13.37
C LYS A 212 -47.46 60.39 -13.98
N THR A 213 -48.57 59.87 -13.49
CA THR A 213 -49.93 60.32 -13.86
C THR A 213 -50.29 61.60 -13.12
N ASN A 214 -50.80 62.61 -13.88
CA ASN A 214 -51.30 63.79 -13.26
C ASN A 214 -52.67 63.56 -12.63
N PHE A 215 -53.21 64.59 -11.93
CA PHE A 215 -54.50 64.55 -11.23
C PHE A 215 -55.69 64.13 -12.10
N PHE A 216 -55.58 64.24 -13.41
CA PHE A 216 -56.62 63.90 -14.41
C PHE A 216 -56.38 62.51 -15.03
N GLY A 217 -55.45 61.70 -14.52
CA GLY A 217 -55.17 60.34 -14.98
C GLY A 217 -54.42 60.26 -16.31
N LYS A 218 -53.84 61.39 -16.81
CA LYS A 218 -52.96 61.40 -17.98
C LYS A 218 -51.50 61.20 -17.58
N VAL A 219 -50.80 60.36 -18.32
CA VAL A 219 -49.37 60.19 -18.14
C VAL A 219 -48.60 61.36 -18.68
N GLU A 220 -47.93 62.12 -17.81
CA GLU A 220 -47.03 63.20 -18.24
C GLU A 220 -45.63 62.62 -18.32
N MET A 221 -45.03 62.66 -19.51
CA MET A 221 -43.63 62.37 -19.73
C MET A 221 -42.82 63.63 -19.60
N THR A 222 -41.90 63.70 -18.67
CA THR A 222 -40.89 64.76 -18.61
C THR A 222 -39.97 64.61 -19.82
N GLN A 223 -39.96 65.62 -20.72
CA GLN A 223 -38.91 65.76 -21.72
C GLN A 223 -37.74 66.48 -21.06
N ASP A 224 -36.56 65.73 -20.95
CA ASP A 224 -35.26 66.37 -20.81
C ASP A 224 -34.71 66.73 -22.17
#